data_e4a6acc8fb499008172d71dd4b7148e3
#
_entry.id   e4a6acc8fb499008172d71dd4b7148e3
#
_cell.length_a   1.000
_cell.length_b   1.000
_cell.length_c   1.000
_cell.angle_alpha   90.00
_cell.angle_beta   90.00
_cell.angle_gamma   90.00
#
_symmetry.space_group_name_H-M   'P 1'
#
loop_
_entity.id
_entity.type
_entity.pdbx_description
1 polymer ?
#
loop_
_entity_poly.entity_id
_entity_poly.type
_entity_poly.pdbx_seq_one_letter_code
_entity_poly.pdbx_strand_id
1 'polypeptide(L)'
;HSYSSAASDVYKRQHIDQAVIKFEKQFNSLNLIRVNTGFYFDPNSELSRQSQSNISDSVIENFEITHKNDDETTYLIDITKLLKSDNLTKLKSEPRDYDSDSFQVGSLSRSKTAISKIYNYPKNTDFEVDYVFSNPASYESLRNTSVKLRYTFLEMPQDNGFEIRFEDPRIGYFTDRVTDLSSTEITPYRDLVQKWNLQKQNPDSAKSKPIKPIKFWLENTTPNELRPLIKKAVLAWNIAFEKAGFIDAIEVDIQPDDADWDAGDIRYNVLRWTSSPNPPFGG
;
A
#
# COMPACT_ATOMS: atom_id res chain seq x y z
N HIS A 1 14.20 8.17 19.24
CA HIS A 1 14.63 7.13 18.28
C HIS A 1 13.65 5.97 18.39
N SER A 2 12.69 5.88 17.46
CA SER A 2 11.85 4.70 17.34
C SER A 2 12.69 3.60 16.71
N TYR A 3 12.92 2.52 17.45
CA TYR A 3 13.45 1.29 16.88
C TYR A 3 12.36 0.69 15.99
N SER A 4 12.48 0.87 14.67
CA SER A 4 11.65 0.13 13.75
C SER A 4 12.14 -1.31 13.72
N SER A 5 11.23 -2.29 13.77
CA SER A 5 11.57 -3.68 13.50
C SER A 5 12.20 -3.81 12.10
N ALA A 6 13.03 -4.82 11.87
CA ALA A 6 13.69 -5.05 10.57
C ALA A 6 12.67 -5.05 9.41
N ALA A 7 11.46 -5.55 9.62
CA ALA A 7 10.38 -5.50 8.64
C ALA A 7 9.93 -4.07 8.29
N SER A 8 9.86 -3.15 9.27
CA SER A 8 9.51 -1.77 9.00
C SER A 8 10.64 -0.99 8.33
N ASP A 9 11.88 -1.44 8.47
CA ASP A 9 13.05 -0.84 7.83
C ASP A 9 13.12 -1.22 6.33
N VAL A 10 12.72 -2.43 5.98
CA VAL A 10 12.52 -2.85 4.58
C VAL A 10 11.42 -2.00 3.93
N TYR A 11 10.33 -1.77 4.62
CA TYR A 11 9.23 -0.91 4.16
C TYR A 11 9.66 0.54 3.93
N LYS A 12 10.52 1.09 4.76
CA LYS A 12 11.00 2.47 4.61
C LYS A 12 11.98 2.66 3.46
N ARG A 13 12.59 1.60 2.96
CA ARG A 13 13.58 1.65 1.87
C ARG A 13 13.00 1.34 0.49
N GLN A 14 11.87 0.67 0.43
CA GLN A 14 11.06 0.61 -0.77
C GLN A 14 10.19 1.87 -0.77
N HIS A 15 10.24 2.63 -1.85
CA HIS A 15 9.32 3.74 -2.01
C HIS A 15 7.93 3.15 -2.24
N ILE A 16 7.17 3.01 -1.15
CA ILE A 16 5.78 2.59 -1.18
C ILE A 16 4.95 3.84 -0.94
N ASP A 17 4.33 4.34 -2.00
CA ASP A 17 3.32 5.38 -1.93
C ASP A 17 1.95 4.70 -1.98
N GLN A 18 1.14 4.92 -0.95
CA GLN A 18 -0.23 4.43 -0.88
C GLN A 18 -1.18 5.60 -0.98
N ALA A 19 -2.17 5.46 -1.82
CA ALA A 19 -3.21 6.47 -1.98
C ALA A 19 -4.58 5.83 -2.13
N VAL A 20 -5.58 6.42 -1.51
CA VAL A 20 -6.97 6.15 -1.83
C VAL A 20 -7.34 6.99 -3.04
N ILE A 21 -7.80 6.33 -4.09
CA ILE A 21 -8.24 6.97 -5.31
C ILE A 21 -9.70 6.65 -5.58
N LYS A 22 -10.39 7.55 -6.27
CA LYS A 22 -11.74 7.32 -6.79
C LYS A 22 -11.83 7.82 -8.23
N PHE A 23 -12.73 7.21 -8.99
CA PHE A 23 -13.12 7.73 -10.29
C PHE A 23 -14.44 8.49 -10.15
N GLU A 24 -14.50 9.68 -10.74
CA GLU A 24 -15.69 10.51 -10.72
C GLU A 24 -16.02 10.98 -12.13
N LYS A 25 -17.23 10.65 -12.59
CA LYS A 25 -17.71 11.07 -13.91
C LYS A 25 -18.04 12.56 -13.93
N GLN A 26 -17.47 13.26 -14.88
CA GLN A 26 -17.78 14.66 -15.16
C GLN A 26 -18.09 14.83 -16.66
N PHE A 27 -19.36 14.93 -16.99
CA PHE A 27 -19.84 14.99 -18.39
C PHE A 27 -19.35 13.80 -19.23
N ASN A 28 -18.50 14.03 -20.22
CA ASN A 28 -17.93 13.00 -21.12
C ASN A 28 -16.52 12.56 -20.70
N SER A 29 -16.08 12.92 -19.51
CA SER A 29 -14.78 12.57 -18.98
C SER A 29 -14.88 11.87 -17.62
N LEU A 30 -13.79 11.20 -17.22
CA LEU A 30 -13.64 10.56 -15.94
C LEU A 30 -12.43 11.14 -15.23
N ASN A 31 -12.64 11.77 -14.10
CA ASN A 31 -11.57 12.26 -13.24
C ASN A 31 -11.04 11.12 -12.37
N LEU A 32 -9.71 10.95 -12.33
CA LEU A 32 -9.04 10.20 -11.30
C LEU A 32 -8.69 11.16 -10.17
N ILE A 33 -9.20 10.88 -9.00
CA ILE A 33 -9.10 11.76 -7.83
C ILE A 33 -8.36 11.04 -6.72
N ARG A 34 -7.36 11.70 -6.15
CA ARG A 34 -6.73 11.26 -4.90
C ARG A 34 -7.55 11.80 -3.74
N VAL A 35 -8.09 10.89 -2.94
CA VAL A 35 -8.87 11.22 -1.75
C VAL A 35 -7.94 11.74 -0.66
N ASN A 36 -8.33 12.82 -0.02
CA ASN A 36 -7.58 13.38 1.10
C ASN A 36 -7.88 12.60 2.38
N THR A 37 -6.99 11.69 2.75
CA THR A 37 -7.12 10.83 3.94
C THR A 37 -6.44 11.39 5.19
N GLY A 38 -5.90 12.61 5.13
CA GLY A 38 -5.20 13.24 6.24
C GLY A 38 -6.10 13.80 7.34
N PHE A 39 -7.43 13.71 7.15
CA PHE A 39 -8.42 14.28 8.07
C PHE A 39 -9.40 13.22 8.55
N TYR A 40 -9.80 13.37 9.81
CA TYR A 40 -10.87 12.59 10.42
C TYR A 40 -12.07 13.49 10.70
N PHE A 41 -13.25 12.94 10.51
CA PHE A 41 -14.52 13.62 10.78
C PHE A 41 -15.39 12.66 11.58
N ASP A 42 -15.63 12.97 12.87
CA ASP A 42 -16.54 12.17 13.67
C ASP A 42 -17.97 12.28 13.10
N PRO A 43 -18.57 11.16 12.68
CA PRO A 43 -19.93 11.18 12.10
C PRO A 43 -21.00 11.71 13.05
N ASN A 44 -20.72 11.70 14.36
CA ASN A 44 -21.65 12.19 15.38
C ASN A 44 -21.43 13.67 15.73
N SER A 45 -20.41 14.32 15.17
CA SER A 45 -20.13 15.74 15.43
C SER A 45 -20.86 16.64 14.44
N GLU A 46 -21.46 17.70 14.97
CA GLU A 46 -22.13 18.72 14.15
C GLU A 46 -21.12 19.50 13.27
N LEU A 47 -19.85 19.59 13.71
CA LEU A 47 -18.78 20.25 12.96
C LEU A 47 -18.37 19.49 11.70
N SER A 48 -18.58 18.20 11.64
CA SER A 48 -18.09 17.35 10.55
C SER A 48 -18.60 17.79 9.17
N ARG A 49 -19.89 18.13 9.06
CA ARG A 49 -20.48 18.60 7.80
C ARG A 49 -19.86 19.89 7.30
N GLN A 50 -19.63 20.85 8.19
CA GLN A 50 -19.02 22.13 7.84
C GLN A 50 -17.55 21.95 7.48
N SER A 51 -16.83 21.15 8.25
CA SER A 51 -15.39 20.90 8.06
C SER A 51 -15.11 20.16 6.76
N GLN A 52 -15.93 19.17 6.41
CA GLN A 52 -15.81 18.43 5.14
C GLN A 52 -15.91 19.34 3.91
N SER A 53 -16.74 20.38 3.97
CA SER A 53 -16.89 21.31 2.84
C SER A 53 -15.64 22.15 2.57
N ASN A 54 -14.71 22.24 3.53
CA ASN A 54 -13.47 23.00 3.41
C ASN A 54 -12.26 22.14 2.97
N ILE A 55 -12.45 20.83 2.84
CA ILE A 55 -11.39 19.91 2.43
C ILE A 55 -11.68 19.43 1.00
N SER A 56 -10.70 19.63 0.13
CA SER A 56 -10.78 19.20 -1.26
C SER A 56 -9.90 17.99 -1.51
N ASP A 57 -10.40 17.08 -2.32
CA ASP A 57 -9.63 16.02 -2.95
C ASP A 57 -8.82 16.59 -4.12
N SER A 58 -7.78 15.89 -4.54
CA SER A 58 -6.93 16.31 -5.67
C SER A 58 -7.23 15.53 -6.93
N VAL A 59 -7.53 16.21 -8.01
CA VAL A 59 -7.62 15.58 -9.34
C VAL A 59 -6.20 15.27 -9.82
N ILE A 60 -5.92 13.98 -10.06
CA ILE A 60 -4.62 13.50 -10.58
C ILE A 60 -4.59 13.61 -12.11
N GLU A 61 -5.65 13.14 -12.76
CA GLU A 61 -5.76 13.11 -14.22
C GLU A 61 -7.23 13.14 -14.63
N ASN A 62 -7.49 13.64 -15.85
CA ASN A 62 -8.79 13.61 -16.50
C ASN A 62 -8.69 12.75 -17.77
N PHE A 63 -9.58 11.77 -17.90
CA PHE A 63 -9.61 10.87 -19.03
C PHE A 63 -10.85 11.13 -19.89
N GLU A 64 -10.65 11.14 -21.19
CA GLU A 64 -11.76 11.06 -22.15
C GLU A 64 -12.36 9.65 -22.10
N ILE A 65 -13.69 9.55 -22.01
CA ILE A 65 -14.41 8.27 -22.10
C ILE A 65 -14.47 7.87 -23.57
N THR A 66 -13.72 6.82 -23.93
CA THR A 66 -13.66 6.32 -25.31
C THR A 66 -14.84 5.43 -25.67
N HIS A 67 -15.39 4.73 -24.68
CA HIS A 67 -16.56 3.89 -24.82
C HIS A 67 -17.31 3.74 -23.50
N LYS A 68 -18.61 3.50 -23.57
CA LYS A 68 -19.48 3.18 -22.42
C LYS A 68 -20.46 2.08 -22.80
N ASN A 69 -20.88 1.26 -21.82
CA ASN A 69 -21.96 0.33 -22.03
C ASN A 69 -23.33 1.04 -22.06
N ASP A 70 -24.37 0.32 -22.51
CA ASP A 70 -25.72 0.91 -22.68
C ASP A 70 -26.32 1.45 -21.37
N ASP A 71 -26.02 0.81 -20.25
CA ASP A 71 -26.51 1.21 -18.91
C ASP A 71 -25.65 2.31 -18.25
N GLU A 72 -24.61 2.78 -18.93
CA GLU A 72 -23.64 3.77 -18.41
C GLU A 72 -23.02 3.39 -17.03
N THR A 73 -22.86 2.09 -16.77
CA THR A 73 -22.24 1.58 -15.54
C THR A 73 -20.76 1.26 -15.71
N THR A 74 -20.30 1.11 -16.97
CA THR A 74 -18.92 0.74 -17.30
C THR A 74 -18.37 1.69 -18.36
N TYR A 75 -17.16 2.17 -18.11
CA TYR A 75 -16.48 3.13 -18.99
C TYR A 75 -15.12 2.59 -19.41
N LEU A 76 -14.76 2.81 -20.67
CA LEU A 76 -13.43 2.52 -21.20
C LEU A 76 -12.63 3.82 -21.32
N ILE A 77 -11.44 3.83 -20.72
CA ILE A 77 -10.50 4.96 -20.74
C ILE A 77 -9.10 4.46 -21.09
N ASP A 78 -8.28 5.33 -21.66
CA ASP A 78 -6.86 5.06 -21.90
C ASP A 78 -5.99 5.67 -20.78
N ILE A 79 -5.40 4.81 -19.95
CA ILE A 79 -4.52 5.19 -18.85
C ILE A 79 -3.03 5.21 -19.22
N THR A 80 -2.68 4.94 -20.48
CA THR A 80 -1.28 4.80 -20.93
C THR A 80 -0.46 6.04 -20.60
N LYS A 81 -1.01 7.23 -20.85
CA LYS A 81 -0.33 8.51 -20.59
C LYS A 81 -0.06 8.69 -19.10
N LEU A 82 -1.01 8.34 -18.24
CA LEU A 82 -0.87 8.39 -16.79
C LEU A 82 0.26 7.47 -16.32
N LEU A 83 0.23 6.20 -16.70
CA LEU A 83 1.25 5.21 -16.32
C LEU A 83 2.66 5.55 -16.82
N LYS A 84 2.79 6.30 -17.92
CA LYS A 84 4.08 6.75 -18.47
C LYS A 84 4.51 8.13 -17.95
N SER A 85 3.84 8.67 -16.94
CA SER A 85 4.13 9.95 -16.31
C SER A 85 4.52 9.77 -14.83
N ASP A 86 4.83 10.86 -14.17
CA ASP A 86 5.08 10.95 -12.73
C ASP A 86 3.87 11.50 -11.94
N ASN A 87 2.67 11.43 -12.53
CA ASN A 87 1.45 11.97 -11.90
C ASN A 87 0.92 11.07 -10.78
N LEU A 88 1.11 9.74 -10.87
CA LEU A 88 0.67 8.81 -9.82
C LEU A 88 1.58 8.85 -8.59
N THR A 89 2.89 8.91 -8.81
CA THR A 89 3.87 8.98 -7.73
C THR A 89 5.11 9.73 -8.20
N LYS A 90 5.78 10.38 -7.26
CA LYS A 90 7.02 11.09 -7.53
C LYS A 90 8.14 10.09 -7.83
N LEU A 91 8.60 10.07 -9.07
CA LEU A 91 9.62 9.13 -9.55
C LEU A 91 11.05 9.53 -9.16
N LYS A 92 11.25 10.78 -8.79
CA LYS A 92 12.55 11.31 -8.39
C LYS A 92 12.54 11.68 -6.92
N SER A 93 13.60 11.32 -6.20
CA SER A 93 13.87 11.93 -4.90
C SER A 93 14.18 13.42 -5.07
N GLU A 94 13.78 14.25 -4.11
CA GLU A 94 14.26 15.62 -4.07
C GLU A 94 15.75 15.65 -3.77
N PRO A 95 16.52 16.48 -4.47
CA PRO A 95 17.90 16.73 -4.09
C PRO A 95 17.93 17.24 -2.65
N ARG A 96 18.81 16.71 -1.82
CA ARG A 96 19.07 17.30 -0.52
C ARG A 96 20.04 18.45 -0.72
N ASP A 97 19.78 19.61 -0.10
CA ASP A 97 20.55 20.84 -0.29
C ASP A 97 22.07 20.72 -0.04
N TYR A 98 22.49 19.67 0.68
CA TYR A 98 23.91 19.42 1.00
C TYR A 98 24.56 18.31 0.15
N ASP A 99 23.84 17.74 -0.83
CA ASP A 99 24.29 16.60 -1.63
C ASP A 99 24.49 17.04 -3.12
N SER A 100 25.31 18.06 -3.35
CA SER A 100 25.59 18.54 -4.72
C SER A 100 26.20 17.46 -5.63
N ASP A 101 26.85 16.46 -5.04
CA ASP A 101 27.50 15.35 -5.74
C ASP A 101 26.65 14.08 -5.79
N SER A 102 25.41 14.13 -5.32
CA SER A 102 24.51 12.97 -5.34
C SER A 102 24.10 12.63 -6.78
N PHE A 103 23.97 11.33 -7.06
CA PHE A 103 23.50 10.85 -8.34
C PHE A 103 22.10 11.40 -8.68
N GLN A 104 21.97 12.04 -9.85
CA GLN A 104 20.73 12.56 -10.37
C GLN A 104 20.25 11.70 -11.55
N VAL A 105 19.06 11.13 -11.47
CA VAL A 105 18.52 10.21 -12.49
C VAL A 105 18.26 10.88 -13.86
N GLY A 106 18.22 12.20 -13.93
CA GLY A 106 17.98 12.94 -15.17
C GLY A 106 16.52 13.28 -15.42
N SER A 107 16.14 13.47 -16.68
CA SER A 107 14.78 13.85 -17.08
C SER A 107 14.00 12.67 -17.62
N LEU A 108 12.72 12.54 -17.21
CA LEU A 108 11.85 11.46 -17.67
C LEU A 108 11.66 11.51 -19.20
N SER A 109 11.97 10.40 -19.85
CA SER A 109 11.76 10.20 -21.29
C SER A 109 10.51 9.36 -21.52
N ARG A 110 9.36 10.01 -21.72
CA ARG A 110 8.09 9.30 -21.96
C ARG A 110 8.12 8.41 -23.19
N SER A 111 8.89 8.78 -24.21
CA SER A 111 9.01 7.98 -25.46
C SER A 111 9.79 6.67 -25.27
N LYS A 112 10.71 6.62 -24.30
CA LYS A 112 11.47 5.42 -23.95
C LYS A 112 10.84 4.63 -22.80
N THR A 113 9.94 5.24 -22.05
CA THR A 113 9.20 4.58 -20.96
C THR A 113 8.15 3.63 -21.52
N ALA A 114 8.06 2.43 -20.98
CA ALA A 114 7.15 1.39 -21.46
C ALA A 114 6.42 0.69 -20.31
N ILE A 115 5.16 0.34 -20.53
CA ILE A 115 4.45 -0.63 -19.69
C ILE A 115 4.95 -2.00 -20.09
N SER A 116 5.72 -2.66 -19.22
CA SER A 116 6.41 -3.91 -19.56
C SER A 116 5.56 -5.13 -19.27
N LYS A 117 4.72 -5.08 -18.22
CA LYS A 117 3.83 -6.19 -17.85
C LYS A 117 2.53 -5.69 -17.23
N ILE A 118 1.49 -6.49 -17.39
CA ILE A 118 0.20 -6.33 -16.73
C ILE A 118 -0.16 -7.67 -16.10
N TYR A 119 -0.49 -7.65 -14.82
CA TYR A 119 -0.98 -8.81 -14.10
C TYR A 119 -2.42 -8.52 -13.64
N ASN A 120 -3.31 -9.42 -13.92
CA ASN A 120 -4.71 -9.26 -13.57
C ASN A 120 -5.11 -10.38 -12.61
N TYR A 121 -5.33 -10.01 -11.35
CA TYR A 121 -5.77 -10.91 -10.30
C TYR A 121 -7.26 -10.65 -9.97
N PRO A 122 -7.92 -11.55 -9.25
CA PRO A 122 -9.34 -11.38 -8.92
C PRO A 122 -9.69 -10.14 -8.09
N LYS A 123 -8.72 -9.56 -7.36
CA LYS A 123 -8.93 -8.40 -6.47
C LYS A 123 -7.98 -7.23 -6.70
N ASN A 124 -7.03 -7.39 -7.61
CA ASN A 124 -6.11 -6.31 -7.99
C ASN A 124 -5.61 -6.48 -9.42
N THR A 125 -5.21 -5.37 -9.99
CA THR A 125 -4.49 -5.32 -11.26
C THR A 125 -3.18 -4.59 -11.06
N ASP A 126 -2.10 -5.20 -11.52
CA ASP A 126 -0.76 -4.63 -11.39
C ASP A 126 -0.18 -4.26 -12.75
N PHE A 127 0.48 -3.12 -12.80
CA PHE A 127 1.19 -2.62 -13.97
C PHE A 127 2.67 -2.48 -13.63
N GLU A 128 3.55 -3.18 -14.33
CA GLU A 128 4.98 -2.91 -14.29
C GLU A 128 5.33 -1.90 -15.37
N VAL A 129 6.02 -0.84 -14.97
CA VAL A 129 6.44 0.23 -15.87
C VAL A 129 7.95 0.41 -15.78
N ASP A 130 8.60 0.33 -16.93
CA ASP A 130 10.02 0.60 -17.08
C ASP A 130 10.21 2.07 -17.45
N TYR A 131 10.48 2.90 -16.45
CA TYR A 131 10.76 4.32 -16.62
C TYR A 131 12.19 4.53 -17.09
N VAL A 132 12.36 5.37 -18.10
CA VAL A 132 13.70 5.74 -18.60
C VAL A 132 13.90 7.23 -18.42
N PHE A 133 15.00 7.58 -17.76
CA PHE A 133 15.46 8.95 -17.58
C PHE A 133 16.66 9.18 -18.46
N SER A 134 16.73 10.34 -19.11
CA SER A 134 17.84 10.76 -19.97
C SER A 134 18.70 11.81 -19.28
N ASN A 135 19.97 11.83 -19.64
CA ASN A 135 20.96 12.78 -19.13
C ASN A 135 21.09 12.77 -17.60
N PRO A 136 21.42 11.62 -16.98
CA PRO A 136 21.76 11.58 -15.56
C PRO A 136 23.00 12.43 -15.29
N ALA A 137 23.03 13.09 -14.13
CA ALA A 137 24.23 13.78 -13.67
C ALA A 137 25.17 12.83 -12.91
N SER A 138 26.45 13.15 -12.85
CA SER A 138 27.51 12.50 -12.04
C SER A 138 28.14 11.23 -12.59
N TYR A 139 27.74 10.73 -13.78
CA TYR A 139 28.41 9.59 -14.41
C TYR A 139 28.67 9.87 -15.90
N GLU A 140 29.93 10.00 -16.28
CA GLU A 140 30.34 10.44 -17.60
C GLU A 140 29.91 9.55 -18.76
N SER A 141 29.67 8.26 -18.51
CA SER A 141 29.36 7.28 -19.57
C SER A 141 27.85 6.95 -19.70
N LEU A 142 27.02 7.34 -18.74
CA LEU A 142 25.60 7.02 -18.75
C LEU A 142 24.80 8.04 -19.53
N ARG A 143 24.08 7.59 -20.55
CA ARG A 143 23.11 8.43 -21.30
C ARG A 143 21.68 8.30 -20.79
N ASN A 144 21.34 7.17 -20.18
CA ASN A 144 20.02 6.88 -19.65
C ASN A 144 20.14 6.09 -18.36
N THR A 145 19.16 6.28 -17.48
CA THR A 145 18.94 5.46 -16.27
C THR A 145 17.56 4.88 -16.34
N SER A 146 17.41 3.61 -15.97
CA SER A 146 16.11 2.95 -15.95
C SER A 146 15.68 2.63 -14.52
N VAL A 147 14.40 2.85 -14.23
CA VAL A 147 13.76 2.52 -12.95
C VAL A 147 12.49 1.72 -13.25
N LYS A 148 12.37 0.54 -12.66
CA LYS A 148 11.18 -0.28 -12.76
C LYS A 148 10.28 -0.03 -11.55
N LEU A 149 9.03 0.32 -11.79
CA LEU A 149 8.00 0.43 -10.77
C LEU A 149 6.84 -0.53 -11.04
N ARG A 150 6.22 -0.99 -9.98
CA ARG A 150 4.98 -1.76 -10.02
C ARG A 150 3.88 -0.98 -9.31
N TYR A 151 2.81 -0.71 -10.03
CA TYR A 151 1.59 -0.11 -9.50
C TYR A 151 0.57 -1.22 -9.27
N THR A 152 0.00 -1.27 -8.08
CA THR A 152 -1.08 -2.18 -7.74
C THR A 152 -2.35 -1.38 -7.52
N PHE A 153 -3.35 -1.59 -8.37
CA PHE A 153 -4.70 -1.04 -8.19
C PHE A 153 -5.58 -2.12 -7.58
N LEU A 154 -6.15 -1.82 -6.44
CA LEU A 154 -7.03 -2.75 -5.74
C LEU A 154 -8.34 -2.08 -5.34
N GLU A 155 -9.42 -2.85 -5.35
CA GLU A 155 -10.70 -2.41 -4.84
C GLU A 155 -10.68 -2.39 -3.32
N MET A 156 -11.08 -1.27 -2.73
CA MET A 156 -11.22 -1.18 -1.29
C MET A 156 -12.40 -2.06 -0.81
N PRO A 157 -12.17 -2.89 0.23
CA PRO A 157 -13.23 -3.73 0.76
C PRO A 157 -14.37 -2.88 1.33
N GLN A 158 -15.60 -3.23 0.96
CA GLN A 158 -16.81 -2.63 1.50
C GLN A 158 -17.32 -3.49 2.66
N ASP A 159 -17.89 -2.86 3.67
CA ASP A 159 -18.61 -3.52 4.78
C ASP A 159 -17.90 -4.74 5.40
N ASN A 160 -16.58 -4.62 5.60
CA ASN A 160 -15.76 -5.71 6.13
C ASN A 160 -15.75 -5.79 7.66
N GLY A 161 -16.57 -5.00 8.35
CA GLY A 161 -16.65 -4.93 9.81
C GLY A 161 -15.37 -4.41 10.48
N PHE A 162 -14.52 -3.67 9.75
CA PHE A 162 -13.35 -3.06 10.35
C PHE A 162 -13.74 -1.86 11.20
N GLU A 163 -13.38 -1.91 12.48
CA GLU A 163 -13.56 -0.81 13.42
C GLU A 163 -12.22 -0.10 13.64
N ILE A 164 -12.21 1.21 13.48
CA ILE A 164 -11.04 2.03 13.78
C ILE A 164 -10.74 1.96 15.28
N ARG A 165 -9.45 2.09 15.62
CA ARG A 165 -8.99 2.20 17.00
C ARG A 165 -8.00 3.35 17.09
N PHE A 166 -8.18 4.19 18.09
CA PHE A 166 -7.22 5.24 18.41
C PHE A 166 -6.09 4.71 19.29
N GLU A 167 -4.93 5.34 19.17
CA GLU A 167 -3.77 5.02 19.96
C GLU A 167 -4.02 5.28 21.46
N ASP A 168 -3.43 4.44 22.30
CA ASP A 168 -3.24 4.68 23.72
C ASP A 168 -1.76 5.00 23.95
N PRO A 169 -1.38 6.19 24.42
CA PRO A 169 0.01 6.61 24.54
C PRO A 169 0.84 5.76 25.51
N ARG A 170 0.20 4.87 26.30
CA ARG A 170 0.89 3.91 27.17
C ARG A 170 1.41 2.69 26.42
N ILE A 171 0.99 2.48 25.17
CA ILE A 171 1.32 1.31 24.37
C ILE A 171 1.80 1.77 23.01
N GLY A 172 2.98 1.30 22.56
CA GLY A 172 3.51 1.61 21.24
C GLY A 172 2.76 0.80 20.15
N TYR A 173 2.25 1.51 19.15
CA TYR A 173 1.64 0.96 17.93
C TYR A 173 2.28 1.62 16.71
N PHE A 174 2.13 0.99 15.55
CA PHE A 174 2.23 1.71 14.29
C PHE A 174 0.92 2.43 14.04
N THR A 175 0.99 3.72 13.78
CA THR A 175 -0.19 4.57 13.64
C THR A 175 -0.10 5.44 12.39
N ASP A 176 -1.26 5.80 11.87
CA ASP A 176 -1.44 6.85 10.87
C ASP A 176 -2.07 8.06 11.58
N ARG A 177 -1.36 9.18 11.56
CA ARG A 177 -1.87 10.42 12.16
C ARG A 177 -2.80 11.13 11.22
N VAL A 178 -3.97 11.51 11.73
CA VAL A 178 -4.94 12.34 11.04
C VAL A 178 -5.29 13.57 11.88
N THR A 179 -5.69 14.66 11.22
CA THR A 179 -6.22 15.84 11.92
C THR A 179 -7.73 15.66 12.10
N ASP A 180 -8.20 15.75 13.34
CA ASP A 180 -9.63 15.66 13.67
C ASP A 180 -10.26 17.05 13.59
N LEU A 181 -10.87 17.37 12.45
CA LEU A 181 -11.55 18.65 12.22
C LEU A 181 -12.92 18.76 12.92
N SER A 182 -13.37 17.69 13.54
CA SER A 182 -14.58 17.67 14.39
C SER A 182 -14.27 17.90 15.87
N SER A 183 -12.99 17.97 16.25
CA SER A 183 -12.57 18.24 17.62
C SER A 183 -12.55 19.74 17.93
N THR A 184 -12.90 20.08 19.16
CA THR A 184 -12.76 21.43 19.72
C THR A 184 -11.48 21.62 20.55
N GLU A 185 -10.61 20.60 20.58
CA GLU A 185 -9.36 20.62 21.32
C GLU A 185 -8.30 21.49 20.60
N ILE A 186 -7.34 22.02 21.38
CA ILE A 186 -6.23 22.83 20.84
C ILE A 186 -5.32 22.01 19.91
N THR A 187 -5.17 20.71 20.18
CA THR A 187 -4.37 19.78 19.38
C THR A 187 -5.26 18.68 18.82
N PRO A 188 -5.91 18.91 17.69
CA PRO A 188 -6.92 18.01 17.15
C PRO A 188 -6.30 16.87 16.34
N TYR A 189 -5.36 16.14 16.93
CA TYR A 189 -4.76 14.99 16.28
C TYR A 189 -5.36 13.70 16.80
N ARG A 190 -5.54 12.74 15.87
CA ARG A 190 -5.90 11.36 16.16
C ARG A 190 -4.86 10.45 15.54
N ASP A 191 -4.30 9.56 16.32
CA ASP A 191 -3.39 8.52 15.86
C ASP A 191 -4.18 7.21 15.71
N LEU A 192 -4.39 6.80 14.45
CA LEU A 192 -5.16 5.60 14.11
C LEU A 192 -4.25 4.39 14.13
N VAL A 193 -4.58 3.38 14.93
CA VAL A 193 -3.78 2.17 15.09
C VAL A 193 -3.87 1.29 13.85
N GLN A 194 -2.71 0.93 13.29
CA GLN A 194 -2.62 -0.11 12.26
C GLN A 194 -2.84 -1.48 12.92
N LYS A 195 -3.90 -2.17 12.55
CA LYS A 195 -4.25 -3.46 13.11
C LYS A 195 -4.87 -4.40 12.09
N TRP A 196 -4.80 -5.68 12.34
CA TRP A 196 -5.56 -6.68 11.61
C TRP A 196 -7.05 -6.60 11.95
N ASN A 197 -7.91 -6.86 10.96
CA ASN A 197 -9.36 -6.99 11.16
C ASN A 197 -9.67 -8.40 11.71
N LEU A 198 -9.45 -8.60 13.00
CA LEU A 198 -9.75 -9.86 13.67
C LEU A 198 -11.05 -9.75 14.45
N GLN A 199 -11.98 -10.65 14.14
CA GLN A 199 -13.25 -10.80 14.82
C GLN A 199 -13.35 -12.20 15.41
N LYS A 200 -13.81 -12.32 16.66
CA LYS A 200 -13.97 -13.62 17.32
C LYS A 200 -15.14 -14.40 16.71
N GLN A 201 -14.98 -15.70 16.51
CA GLN A 201 -16.10 -16.59 16.18
C GLN A 201 -17.15 -16.63 17.30
N ASN A 202 -16.69 -16.56 18.56
CA ASN A 202 -17.54 -16.47 19.73
C ASN A 202 -17.18 -15.18 20.51
N PRO A 203 -17.89 -14.06 20.28
CA PRO A 203 -17.58 -12.76 20.89
C PRO A 203 -17.61 -12.76 22.42
N ASP A 204 -18.51 -13.56 23.01
CA ASP A 204 -18.74 -13.61 24.46
C ASP A 204 -17.66 -14.43 25.20
N SER A 205 -16.86 -15.22 24.49
CA SER A 205 -15.80 -15.99 25.09
C SER A 205 -14.56 -15.14 25.37
N ALA A 206 -13.93 -15.34 26.52
CA ALA A 206 -12.66 -14.69 26.86
C ALA A 206 -11.60 -14.95 25.77
N LYS A 207 -11.54 -16.20 25.26
CA LYS A 207 -10.68 -16.62 24.14
C LYS A 207 -11.53 -17.32 23.09
N SER A 208 -11.29 -17.01 21.82
CA SER A 208 -11.97 -17.61 20.67
C SER A 208 -11.05 -17.64 19.45
N LYS A 209 -11.26 -18.57 18.54
CA LYS A 209 -10.67 -18.47 17.21
C LYS A 209 -11.19 -17.24 16.48
N PRO A 210 -10.41 -16.61 15.60
CA PRO A 210 -10.94 -15.60 14.71
C PRO A 210 -11.85 -16.22 13.65
N ILE A 211 -12.82 -15.46 13.16
CA ILE A 211 -13.66 -15.87 12.03
C ILE A 211 -12.78 -16.16 10.80
N LYS A 212 -11.78 -15.29 10.58
CA LYS A 212 -10.77 -15.45 9.53
C LYS A 212 -9.38 -15.29 10.14
N PRO A 213 -8.56 -16.34 10.19
CA PRO A 213 -7.20 -16.25 10.67
C PRO A 213 -6.32 -15.43 9.72
N ILE A 214 -5.22 -14.89 10.25
CA ILE A 214 -4.16 -14.28 9.46
C ILE A 214 -3.33 -15.42 8.88
N LYS A 215 -3.55 -15.73 7.61
CA LYS A 215 -2.81 -16.79 6.94
C LYS A 215 -1.63 -16.22 6.17
N PHE A 216 -0.44 -16.72 6.48
CA PHE A 216 0.78 -16.46 5.73
C PHE A 216 1.16 -17.67 4.87
N TRP A 217 1.70 -17.37 3.69
CA TRP A 217 2.26 -18.37 2.79
C TRP A 217 3.75 -18.14 2.65
N LEU A 218 4.55 -19.16 2.92
CA LEU A 218 5.96 -19.13 2.55
C LEU A 218 6.08 -19.38 1.06
N GLU A 219 6.67 -18.43 0.33
CA GLU A 219 6.92 -18.60 -1.10
C GLU A 219 7.76 -19.86 -1.35
N ASN A 220 7.41 -20.64 -2.37
CA ASN A 220 8.06 -21.91 -2.70
C ASN A 220 9.55 -21.77 -3.11
N THR A 221 10.00 -20.54 -3.39
CA THR A 221 11.42 -20.20 -3.62
C THR A 221 12.24 -20.11 -2.31
N THR A 222 11.58 -20.12 -1.15
CA THR A 222 12.28 -20.10 0.16
C THR A 222 13.12 -21.38 0.33
N PRO A 223 14.41 -21.29 0.72
CA PRO A 223 15.26 -22.46 0.94
C PRO A 223 14.62 -23.47 1.91
N ASN A 224 14.62 -24.74 1.54
CA ASN A 224 13.93 -25.80 2.28
C ASN A 224 14.38 -25.91 3.73
N GLU A 225 15.67 -25.73 3.99
CA GLU A 225 16.29 -25.78 5.32
C GLU A 225 15.81 -24.67 6.24
N LEU A 226 15.37 -23.54 5.71
CA LEU A 226 14.91 -22.38 6.48
C LEU A 226 13.41 -22.39 6.73
N ARG A 227 12.62 -23.09 5.91
CA ARG A 227 11.15 -23.12 6.01
C ARG A 227 10.64 -23.50 7.41
N PRO A 228 11.17 -24.54 8.08
CA PRO A 228 10.70 -24.91 9.43
C PRO A 228 10.97 -23.80 10.45
N LEU A 229 12.13 -23.14 10.36
CA LEU A 229 12.51 -22.06 11.27
C LEU A 229 11.61 -20.84 11.09
N ILE A 230 11.39 -20.41 9.84
CA ILE A 230 10.54 -19.27 9.52
C ILE A 230 9.10 -19.55 9.97
N LYS A 231 8.57 -20.74 9.65
CA LYS A 231 7.23 -21.16 10.10
C LYS A 231 7.09 -21.09 11.62
N LYS A 232 8.06 -21.61 12.36
CA LYS A 232 8.08 -21.55 13.83
C LYS A 232 8.12 -20.11 14.35
N ALA A 233 8.92 -19.24 13.73
CA ALA A 233 9.06 -17.85 14.14
C ALA A 233 7.74 -17.07 13.94
N VAL A 234 7.05 -17.27 12.82
CA VAL A 234 5.77 -16.62 12.53
C VAL A 234 4.67 -17.14 13.46
N LEU A 235 4.59 -18.46 13.67
CA LEU A 235 3.59 -19.05 14.57
C LEU A 235 3.80 -18.66 16.03
N ALA A 236 5.00 -18.24 16.44
CA ALA A 236 5.26 -17.78 17.81
C ALA A 236 4.43 -16.55 18.20
N TRP A 237 4.00 -15.76 17.23
CA TRP A 237 3.09 -14.64 17.47
C TRP A 237 1.72 -15.04 18.01
N ASN A 238 1.30 -16.31 17.82
CA ASN A 238 0.05 -16.81 18.41
C ASN A 238 0.05 -16.70 19.94
N ILE A 239 1.22 -16.71 20.59
CA ILE A 239 1.33 -16.51 22.05
C ILE A 239 0.82 -15.11 22.44
N ALA A 240 1.16 -14.09 21.64
CA ALA A 240 0.68 -12.72 21.87
C ALA A 240 -0.81 -12.57 21.53
N PHE A 241 -1.26 -13.15 20.43
CA PHE A 241 -2.67 -13.15 20.04
C PHE A 241 -3.55 -13.89 21.05
N GLU A 242 -3.07 -14.99 21.64
CA GLU A 242 -3.81 -15.71 22.67
C GLU A 242 -4.01 -14.87 23.94
N LYS A 243 -2.99 -14.07 24.33
CA LYS A 243 -3.14 -13.10 25.43
C LYS A 243 -4.14 -12.00 25.09
N ALA A 244 -4.26 -11.63 23.80
CA ALA A 244 -5.27 -10.69 23.33
C ALA A 244 -6.66 -11.32 23.13
N GLY A 245 -6.82 -12.62 23.42
CA GLY A 245 -8.10 -13.32 23.37
C GLY A 245 -8.38 -14.05 22.05
N PHE A 246 -7.36 -14.28 21.20
CA PHE A 246 -7.51 -15.00 19.93
C PHE A 246 -6.68 -16.28 19.93
N ILE A 247 -7.33 -17.43 19.79
CA ILE A 247 -6.69 -18.74 19.67
C ILE A 247 -6.42 -19.01 18.18
N ASP A 248 -5.23 -19.50 17.83
CA ASP A 248 -4.86 -19.83 16.45
C ASP A 248 -5.10 -18.66 15.47
N ALA A 249 -4.69 -17.47 15.88
CA ALA A 249 -4.89 -16.26 15.07
C ALA A 249 -4.06 -16.25 13.80
N ILE A 250 -2.88 -16.89 13.82
CA ILE A 250 -1.94 -16.97 12.69
C ILE A 250 -1.80 -18.41 12.23
N GLU A 251 -1.91 -18.60 10.92
CA GLU A 251 -1.61 -19.84 10.21
C GLU A 251 -0.45 -19.61 9.23
N VAL A 252 0.36 -20.66 9.00
CA VAL A 252 1.46 -20.62 8.04
C VAL A 252 1.50 -21.89 7.23
N ASP A 253 1.40 -21.74 5.91
CA ASP A 253 1.58 -22.82 4.94
C ASP A 253 2.68 -22.51 3.94
N ILE A 254 3.10 -23.50 3.17
CA ILE A 254 4.07 -23.34 2.08
C ILE A 254 3.27 -23.21 0.77
N GLN A 255 3.63 -22.25 -0.07
CA GLN A 255 3.04 -22.12 -1.40
C GLN A 255 3.29 -23.41 -2.20
N PRO A 256 2.24 -24.04 -2.75
CA PRO A 256 2.39 -25.19 -3.63
C PRO A 256 3.21 -24.84 -4.87
N ASP A 257 3.98 -25.81 -5.40
CA ASP A 257 4.77 -25.61 -6.61
C ASP A 257 3.89 -25.44 -7.86
N ASP A 258 2.69 -25.96 -7.81
CA ASP A 258 1.65 -25.88 -8.86
C ASP A 258 0.60 -24.78 -8.58
N ALA A 259 0.88 -23.85 -7.64
CA ALA A 259 -0.03 -22.76 -7.34
C ALA A 259 -0.28 -21.90 -8.58
N ASP A 260 -1.55 -21.61 -8.86
CA ASP A 260 -2.01 -20.71 -9.94
C ASP A 260 -2.00 -19.23 -9.58
N TRP A 261 -1.37 -18.88 -8.46
CA TRP A 261 -1.24 -17.55 -7.93
C TRP A 261 0.21 -17.25 -7.50
N ASP A 262 0.59 -15.99 -7.47
CA ASP A 262 1.90 -15.52 -7.02
C ASP A 262 1.79 -14.46 -5.90
N ALA A 263 2.94 -13.98 -5.43
CA ALA A 263 3.00 -12.97 -4.36
C ALA A 263 2.41 -11.60 -4.73
N GLY A 264 2.03 -11.37 -5.98
CA GLY A 264 1.33 -10.17 -6.42
C GLY A 264 -0.18 -10.21 -6.19
N ASP A 265 -0.74 -11.39 -5.96
CA ASP A 265 -2.17 -11.54 -5.69
C ASP A 265 -2.48 -11.15 -4.24
N ILE A 266 -3.19 -10.03 -4.08
CA ILE A 266 -3.49 -9.44 -2.74
C ILE A 266 -4.33 -10.35 -1.84
N ARG A 267 -4.93 -11.41 -2.36
CA ARG A 267 -5.67 -12.39 -1.55
C ARG A 267 -4.78 -13.20 -0.62
N TYR A 268 -3.45 -13.22 -0.87
CA TYR A 268 -2.48 -14.02 -0.15
C TYR A 268 -1.44 -13.14 0.54
N ASN A 269 -1.21 -13.36 1.83
CA ASN A 269 -0.09 -12.75 2.53
C ASN A 269 1.13 -13.65 2.32
N VAL A 270 2.08 -13.22 1.51
CA VAL A 270 3.23 -14.04 1.11
C VAL A 270 4.50 -13.55 1.78
N LEU A 271 5.17 -14.44 2.50
CA LEU A 271 6.51 -14.24 3.01
C LEU A 271 7.52 -14.68 1.96
N ARG A 272 8.29 -13.74 1.45
CA ARG A 272 9.25 -13.96 0.37
C ARG A 272 10.67 -14.02 0.92
N TRP A 273 11.43 -14.99 0.43
CA TRP A 273 12.87 -15.00 0.57
C TRP A 273 13.50 -14.23 -0.59
N THR A 274 14.13 -13.10 -0.28
CA THR A 274 14.78 -12.29 -1.32
C THR A 274 16.29 -12.47 -1.25
N SER A 275 16.94 -12.62 -2.41
CA SER A 275 18.37 -12.61 -2.56
C SER A 275 18.77 -11.41 -3.40
N SER A 276 19.62 -10.55 -2.87
CA SER A 276 20.11 -9.36 -3.57
C SER A 276 21.61 -9.19 -3.29
N PRO A 277 22.43 -8.90 -4.29
CA PRO A 277 23.81 -8.51 -4.07
C PRO A 277 23.82 -7.14 -3.40
N ASN A 278 24.20 -7.06 -2.16
CA ASN A 278 24.21 -5.82 -1.37
C ASN A 278 22.80 -5.27 -1.07
N PRO A 279 21.96 -6.02 -0.33
CA PRO A 279 20.64 -5.54 0.03
C PRO A 279 20.75 -4.24 0.84
N PRO A 280 19.89 -3.24 0.59
CA PRO A 280 19.92 -1.96 1.31
C PRO A 280 19.40 -2.07 2.75
N PHE A 281 19.16 -3.26 3.24
CA PHE A 281 18.65 -3.57 4.58
C PHE A 281 19.39 -4.76 5.17
N GLY A 282 19.58 -4.76 6.48
CA GLY A 282 19.98 -5.94 7.23
C GLY A 282 18.73 -6.71 7.63
N GLY A 283 18.69 -8.00 7.31
CA GLY A 283 17.67 -8.95 7.74
C GLY A 283 18.21 -9.83 8.84
#